data_9f61adb64fd3a307df35a7dfb6213141
#
_entry.id   9f61adb64fd3a307df35a7dfb6213141
#
_cell.length_a   1.000
_cell.length_b   1.000
_cell.length_c   1.000
_cell.angle_alpha   90.00
_cell.angle_beta   90.00
_cell.angle_gamma   90.00
#
_symmetry.space_group_name_H-M   'P 1'
#
loop_
_entity.id
_entity.type
_entity.pdbx_description
1 polymer ?
#
loop_
_entity_poly.entity_id
_entity_poly.type
_entity_poly.pdbx_seq_one_letter_code
_entity_poly.pdbx_strand_id
1 'polypeptide(L)'
;MHCSSGTTGSPVAICHTQNDINCWADLMARCLYMVGVRRDDVFQNMSGYGLFTGGLGIHFGAERLGCMTIPAGPGNSRRQIKLAKDFKTTVAHILPSYALILGEHLRNMGEDPRDFPLRIAVVGAEPYTVEFRRRIEELFDMRAYNSYGLSEMNGPGVAFECQNQNGLHVWEDAYLPEIVDPKTGEPVPDGEIGELVMTCLCRQGMPILRYRTRDLTRFLPGECSCGRHHRRIDRILGRADDMFIIKGVNVYPMQIEQVIMTFPEVGQNYCILLENDGIGDVMRVQVEIRDEYFVED
;
A
#
# COMPACT_ATOMS: atom_id res chain seq x y z
N MET A 1 15.14 -11.78 -10.49
CA MET A 1 13.97 -12.64 -10.24
C MET A 1 13.36 -12.27 -8.91
N HIS A 2 12.02 -12.15 -8.86
CA HIS A 2 11.23 -11.96 -7.63
C HIS A 2 10.19 -13.07 -7.55
N CYS A 3 9.47 -13.14 -6.44
CA CYS A 3 8.35 -14.06 -6.28
C CYS A 3 7.12 -13.31 -5.78
N SER A 4 5.93 -13.76 -6.17
CA SER A 4 4.69 -13.35 -5.51
C SER A 4 4.63 -13.92 -4.09
N SER A 5 3.80 -13.35 -3.22
CA SER A 5 3.64 -13.83 -1.82
C SER A 5 3.06 -15.23 -1.72
N GLY A 6 2.36 -15.70 -2.77
CA GLY A 6 1.81 -17.06 -2.82
C GLY A 6 0.71 -17.34 -1.79
N THR A 7 -0.01 -16.32 -1.32
CA THR A 7 -1.06 -16.46 -0.29
C THR A 7 -2.15 -17.47 -0.65
N THR A 8 -2.38 -17.69 -1.95
CA THR A 8 -3.40 -18.62 -2.47
C THR A 8 -2.83 -19.88 -3.11
N GLY A 9 -1.50 -20.07 -3.08
CA GLY A 9 -0.84 -21.22 -3.73
C GLY A 9 0.67 -21.12 -3.73
N SER A 10 1.33 -21.81 -4.67
CA SER A 10 2.79 -21.73 -4.81
C SER A 10 3.22 -20.35 -5.31
N PRO A 11 4.29 -19.76 -4.77
CA PRO A 11 4.81 -18.48 -5.25
C PRO A 11 5.16 -18.55 -6.74
N VAL A 12 4.76 -17.51 -7.48
CA VAL A 12 5.08 -17.39 -8.89
C VAL A 12 6.41 -16.64 -9.04
N ALA A 13 7.35 -17.22 -9.78
CA ALA A 13 8.63 -16.57 -10.08
C ALA A 13 8.44 -15.48 -11.16
N ILE A 14 8.87 -14.28 -10.86
CA ILE A 14 8.78 -13.12 -11.74
C ILE A 14 10.17 -12.75 -12.23
N CYS A 15 10.39 -12.89 -13.53
CA CYS A 15 11.67 -12.58 -14.16
C CYS A 15 11.67 -11.16 -14.74
N HIS A 16 12.82 -10.50 -14.64
CA HIS A 16 13.03 -9.16 -15.19
C HIS A 16 14.27 -9.15 -16.09
N THR A 17 14.20 -8.48 -17.21
CA THR A 17 15.37 -8.05 -17.97
C THR A 17 16.00 -6.81 -17.32
N GLN A 18 17.20 -6.42 -17.74
CA GLN A 18 17.78 -5.16 -17.27
C GLN A 18 16.94 -3.95 -17.69
N ASN A 19 16.32 -4.04 -18.87
CA ASN A 19 15.41 -2.98 -19.34
C ASN A 19 14.15 -2.87 -18.48
N ASP A 20 13.58 -3.99 -18.04
CA ASP A 20 12.43 -4.01 -17.12
C ASP A 20 12.78 -3.32 -15.79
N ILE A 21 13.99 -3.60 -15.25
CA ILE A 21 14.49 -2.95 -14.02
C ILE A 21 14.65 -1.45 -14.22
N ASN A 22 15.21 -1.02 -15.36
CA ASN A 22 15.38 0.40 -15.67
C ASN A 22 14.03 1.13 -15.83
N CYS A 23 13.09 0.52 -16.55
CA CYS A 23 11.73 1.05 -16.69
C CYS A 23 11.05 1.19 -15.32
N TRP A 24 11.15 0.17 -14.48
CA TRP A 24 10.59 0.20 -13.13
C TRP A 24 11.23 1.28 -12.25
N ALA A 25 12.56 1.43 -12.29
CA ALA A 25 13.26 2.49 -11.57
C ALA A 25 12.78 3.89 -12.00
N ASP A 26 12.56 4.10 -13.31
CA ASP A 26 12.02 5.36 -13.84
C ASP A 26 10.59 5.62 -13.36
N LEU A 27 9.71 4.61 -13.38
CA LEU A 27 8.34 4.73 -12.89
C LEU A 27 8.31 5.07 -11.40
N MET A 28 9.12 4.40 -10.59
CA MET A 28 9.22 4.69 -9.16
C MET A 28 9.82 6.08 -8.87
N ALA A 29 10.81 6.52 -9.63
CA ALA A 29 11.34 7.87 -9.51
C ALA A 29 10.26 8.93 -9.82
N ARG A 30 9.42 8.68 -10.83
CA ARG A 30 8.25 9.53 -11.15
C ARG A 30 7.24 9.57 -10.00
N CYS A 31 6.96 8.42 -9.36
CA CYS A 31 6.11 8.33 -8.17
C CYS A 31 6.64 9.20 -7.04
N LEU A 32 7.90 9.03 -6.69
CA LEU A 32 8.54 9.79 -5.62
C LEU A 32 8.59 11.29 -5.93
N TYR A 33 8.96 11.65 -7.16
CA TYR A 33 8.96 13.05 -7.60
C TYR A 33 7.56 13.70 -7.51
N MET A 34 6.52 12.93 -7.85
CA MET A 34 5.12 13.38 -7.86
C MET A 34 4.64 13.83 -6.47
N VAL A 35 5.10 13.18 -5.42
CA VAL A 35 4.75 13.51 -4.02
C VAL A 35 5.72 14.48 -3.35
N GLY A 36 6.68 14.99 -4.09
CA GLY A 36 7.58 16.05 -3.61
C GLY A 36 8.92 15.56 -3.06
N VAL A 37 9.30 14.31 -3.31
CA VAL A 37 10.66 13.84 -3.05
C VAL A 37 11.63 14.44 -4.07
N ARG A 38 12.82 14.82 -3.61
CA ARG A 38 13.87 15.44 -4.43
C ARG A 38 15.21 14.78 -4.16
N ARG A 39 16.20 15.06 -5.01
CA ARG A 39 17.56 14.49 -4.93
C ARG A 39 18.26 14.73 -3.58
N ASP A 40 17.89 15.79 -2.89
CA ASP A 40 18.52 16.16 -1.61
C ASP A 40 17.87 15.45 -0.40
N ASP A 41 16.84 14.63 -0.66
CA ASP A 41 16.20 13.83 0.38
C ASP A 41 17.04 12.60 0.73
N VAL A 42 16.93 12.21 1.99
CA VAL A 42 17.43 10.93 2.49
C VAL A 42 16.26 9.95 2.56
N PHE A 43 16.33 8.92 1.76
CA PHE A 43 15.29 7.90 1.63
C PHE A 43 15.67 6.65 2.42
N GLN A 44 14.85 6.24 3.39
CA GLN A 44 15.05 4.99 4.14
C GLN A 44 14.01 3.96 3.74
N ASN A 45 14.48 2.82 3.24
CA ASN A 45 13.59 1.71 2.92
C ASN A 45 13.52 0.72 4.08
N MET A 46 12.35 0.66 4.72
CA MET A 46 12.09 -0.20 5.88
C MET A 46 11.38 -1.50 5.50
N SER A 47 11.24 -1.80 4.19
CA SER A 47 10.64 -3.02 3.69
C SER A 47 11.67 -4.08 3.31
N GLY A 48 11.20 -5.34 3.12
CA GLY A 48 12.07 -6.47 2.82
C GLY A 48 12.76 -6.41 1.45
N TYR A 49 14.02 -6.80 1.42
CA TYR A 49 14.87 -6.90 0.20
C TYR A 49 14.98 -8.33 -0.34
N GLY A 50 14.23 -9.28 0.17
CA GLY A 50 14.30 -10.68 -0.26
C GLY A 50 13.72 -10.93 -1.65
N LEU A 51 13.06 -12.05 -1.80
CA LEU A 51 12.39 -12.43 -3.07
C LEU A 51 11.20 -11.56 -3.44
N PHE A 52 10.69 -10.76 -2.49
CA PHE A 52 9.52 -9.90 -2.72
C PHE A 52 9.90 -8.59 -3.39
N THR A 53 9.04 -8.13 -4.24
CA THR A 53 9.29 -7.02 -5.18
C THR A 53 9.42 -5.66 -4.48
N GLY A 54 8.73 -5.45 -3.36
CA GLY A 54 8.54 -4.12 -2.75
C GLY A 54 9.83 -3.38 -2.42
N GLY A 55 10.82 -4.08 -1.83
CA GLY A 55 12.04 -3.45 -1.36
C GLY A 55 12.94 -2.91 -2.48
N LEU A 56 13.24 -3.74 -3.47
CA LEU A 56 14.17 -3.36 -4.54
C LEU A 56 13.59 -2.30 -5.48
N GLY A 57 12.32 -2.40 -5.84
CA GLY A 57 11.74 -1.46 -6.80
C GLY A 57 11.75 -0.02 -6.31
N ILE A 58 11.35 0.19 -5.08
CA ILE A 58 11.33 1.54 -4.52
C ILE A 58 12.75 2.07 -4.25
N HIS A 59 13.67 1.18 -3.88
CA HIS A 59 15.09 1.49 -3.74
C HIS A 59 15.68 2.03 -5.05
N PHE A 60 15.51 1.28 -6.15
CA PHE A 60 15.98 1.71 -7.46
C PHE A 60 15.35 3.04 -7.91
N GLY A 61 14.09 3.28 -7.57
CA GLY A 61 13.43 4.56 -7.86
C GLY A 61 14.04 5.72 -7.09
N ALA A 62 14.34 5.54 -5.81
CA ALA A 62 14.97 6.55 -4.98
C ALA A 62 16.40 6.86 -5.46
N GLU A 63 17.20 5.85 -5.79
CA GLU A 63 18.53 6.03 -6.39
C GLU A 63 18.45 6.72 -7.76
N ARG A 64 17.50 6.34 -8.61
CA ARG A 64 17.27 6.96 -9.93
C ARG A 64 16.90 8.45 -9.80
N LEU A 65 16.16 8.82 -8.77
CA LEU A 65 15.83 10.21 -8.46
C LEU A 65 17.04 10.98 -7.92
N GLY A 66 18.05 10.29 -7.42
CA GLY A 66 19.29 10.86 -6.89
C GLY A 66 19.29 11.02 -5.35
N CYS A 67 18.35 10.40 -4.65
CA CYS A 67 18.32 10.41 -3.18
C CYS A 67 19.47 9.59 -2.59
N MET A 68 19.95 10.01 -1.42
CA MET A 68 20.71 9.09 -0.56
C MET A 68 19.76 8.00 -0.07
N THR A 69 20.02 6.74 -0.44
CA THR A 69 19.12 5.64 -0.14
C THR A 69 19.69 4.71 0.92
N ILE A 70 18.97 4.52 2.03
CA ILE A 70 19.35 3.64 3.15
C ILE A 70 18.58 2.32 3.03
N PRO A 71 19.24 1.19 2.71
CA PRO A 71 18.62 -0.12 2.58
C PRO A 71 18.45 -0.79 3.95
N ALA A 72 17.65 -0.18 4.84
CA ALA A 72 17.54 -0.61 6.22
C ALA A 72 16.92 -2.01 6.38
N GLY A 73 16.02 -2.37 5.46
CA GLY A 73 15.27 -3.63 5.54
C GLY A 73 14.23 -3.63 6.67
N PRO A 74 13.48 -4.72 6.88
CA PRO A 74 12.39 -4.79 7.84
C PRO A 74 12.88 -5.01 9.28
N GLY A 75 12.01 -4.70 10.23
CA GLY A 75 12.19 -5.00 11.66
C GLY A 75 13.26 -4.17 12.37
N ASN A 76 13.54 -4.53 13.62
CA ASN A 76 14.48 -3.84 14.50
C ASN A 76 14.23 -2.32 14.62
N SER A 77 13.12 -1.96 15.24
CA SER A 77 12.66 -0.56 15.35
C SER A 77 13.71 0.38 15.95
N ARG A 78 14.51 -0.09 16.91
CA ARG A 78 15.63 0.72 17.48
C ARG A 78 16.67 1.07 16.42
N ARG A 79 17.02 0.12 15.53
CA ARG A 79 17.95 0.37 14.42
C ARG A 79 17.33 1.33 13.41
N GLN A 80 16.04 1.18 13.09
CA GLN A 80 15.33 2.08 12.17
C GLN A 80 15.37 3.51 12.68
N ILE A 81 15.03 3.71 13.96
CA ILE A 81 15.04 5.01 14.62
C ILE A 81 16.46 5.60 14.63
N LYS A 82 17.46 4.79 14.99
CA LYS A 82 18.84 5.26 15.01
C LYS A 82 19.32 5.71 13.63
N LEU A 83 19.09 4.89 12.58
CA LEU A 83 19.47 5.25 11.21
C LEU A 83 18.77 6.53 10.74
N ALA A 84 17.46 6.65 11.00
CA ALA A 84 16.72 7.84 10.61
C ALA A 84 17.26 9.12 11.26
N LYS A 85 17.68 9.06 12.51
CA LYS A 85 18.26 10.20 13.23
C LYS A 85 19.67 10.51 12.76
N ASP A 86 20.54 9.50 12.67
CA ASP A 86 21.94 9.65 12.29
C ASP A 86 22.07 10.26 10.88
N PHE A 87 21.22 9.81 9.94
CA PHE A 87 21.24 10.24 8.53
C PHE A 87 20.20 11.31 8.20
N LYS A 88 19.40 11.75 9.17
CA LYS A 88 18.33 12.74 8.99
C LYS A 88 17.36 12.34 7.86
N THR A 89 16.84 11.13 7.95
CA THR A 89 15.92 10.55 6.97
C THR A 89 14.68 11.43 6.82
N THR A 90 14.42 11.92 5.61
CA THR A 90 13.26 12.78 5.32
C THR A 90 12.12 12.03 4.66
N VAL A 91 12.40 10.88 4.04
CA VAL A 91 11.43 10.06 3.32
C VAL A 91 11.59 8.60 3.73
N ALA A 92 10.51 7.91 4.03
CA ALA A 92 10.53 6.49 4.32
C ALA A 92 9.56 5.70 3.42
N HIS A 93 9.96 4.49 3.05
CA HIS A 93 9.02 3.46 2.62
C HIS A 93 8.76 2.52 3.79
N ILE A 94 7.53 2.45 4.22
CA ILE A 94 7.13 1.77 5.45
C ILE A 94 5.73 1.15 5.29
N LEU A 95 5.52 -0.03 5.88
CA LEU A 95 4.19 -0.61 5.95
C LEU A 95 3.30 0.25 6.88
N PRO A 96 2.02 0.46 6.55
CA PRO A 96 1.10 1.19 7.39
C PRO A 96 1.08 0.73 8.85
N SER A 97 0.91 -0.58 9.07
CA SER A 97 0.92 -1.17 10.41
C SER A 97 2.24 -0.93 11.16
N TYR A 98 3.37 -1.06 10.46
CA TYR A 98 4.68 -0.85 11.07
C TYR A 98 4.95 0.63 11.42
N ALA A 99 4.34 1.58 10.70
CA ALA A 99 4.47 3.00 11.05
C ALA A 99 3.93 3.29 12.45
N LEU A 100 2.78 2.71 12.81
CA LEU A 100 2.22 2.88 14.15
C LEU A 100 3.11 2.23 15.22
N ILE A 101 3.62 1.02 14.95
CA ILE A 101 4.58 0.33 15.85
C ILE A 101 5.84 1.18 16.07
N LEU A 102 6.36 1.81 15.00
CA LEU A 102 7.54 2.68 15.09
C LEU A 102 7.27 3.91 15.96
N GLY A 103 6.09 4.51 15.83
CA GLY A 103 5.67 5.63 16.66
C GLY A 103 5.52 5.26 18.14
N GLU A 104 4.98 4.08 18.42
CA GLU A 104 4.90 3.55 19.78
C GLU A 104 6.30 3.31 20.38
N HIS A 105 7.23 2.75 19.61
CA HIS A 105 8.62 2.61 20.05
C HIS A 105 9.28 3.93 20.39
N LEU A 106 9.04 5.00 19.63
CA LEU A 106 9.54 6.34 19.96
C LEU A 106 8.96 6.83 21.29
N ARG A 107 7.65 6.72 21.50
CA ARG A 107 7.01 7.08 22.77
C ARG A 107 7.58 6.30 23.95
N ASN A 108 7.79 4.99 23.79
CA ASN A 108 8.39 4.15 24.83
C ASN A 108 9.86 4.51 25.14
N MET A 109 10.53 5.21 24.21
CA MET A 109 11.86 5.79 24.44
C MET A 109 11.80 7.20 25.07
N GLY A 110 10.61 7.71 25.35
CA GLY A 110 10.40 9.06 25.88
C GLY A 110 10.52 10.17 24.83
N GLU A 111 10.35 9.82 23.55
CA GLU A 111 10.48 10.75 22.43
C GLU A 111 9.12 11.04 21.80
N ASP A 112 8.91 12.28 21.35
CA ASP A 112 7.72 12.62 20.56
C ASP A 112 7.94 12.17 19.10
N PRO A 113 7.06 11.31 18.55
CA PRO A 113 7.17 10.91 17.14
C PRO A 113 7.12 12.09 16.14
N ARG A 114 6.53 13.23 16.53
CA ARG A 114 6.47 14.43 15.68
C ARG A 114 7.83 15.11 15.51
N ASP A 115 8.78 14.88 16.42
CA ASP A 115 10.15 15.35 16.30
C ASP A 115 11.02 14.44 15.41
N PHE A 116 10.43 13.34 14.92
CA PHE A 116 11.13 12.42 14.03
C PHE A 116 11.30 13.07 12.63
N PRO A 117 12.46 12.93 11.97
CA PRO A 117 12.81 13.78 10.82
C PRO A 117 12.00 13.51 9.54
N LEU A 118 11.05 12.58 9.57
CA LEU A 118 10.24 12.22 8.40
C LEU A 118 9.26 13.33 8.02
N ARG A 119 9.22 13.67 6.74
CA ARG A 119 8.20 14.55 6.14
C ARG A 119 7.27 13.84 5.16
N ILE A 120 7.74 12.70 4.60
CA ILE A 120 6.98 11.87 3.65
C ILE A 120 7.14 10.40 4.02
N ALA A 121 6.03 9.67 4.06
CA ALA A 121 6.00 8.23 4.00
C ALA A 121 5.36 7.76 2.68
N VAL A 122 5.99 6.78 2.04
CA VAL A 122 5.37 5.96 1.01
C VAL A 122 4.83 4.71 1.71
N VAL A 123 3.53 4.53 1.67
CA VAL A 123 2.84 3.43 2.35
C VAL A 123 2.13 2.54 1.34
N GLY A 124 2.03 1.25 1.62
CA GLY A 124 1.39 0.28 0.72
C GLY A 124 1.73 -1.14 1.12
N ALA A 125 1.54 -2.08 0.20
CA ALA A 125 1.72 -3.52 0.36
C ALA A 125 0.70 -4.21 1.28
N GLU A 126 -0.08 -3.48 2.06
CA GLU A 126 -1.22 -3.96 2.83
C GLU A 126 -2.38 -2.97 2.67
N PRO A 127 -3.63 -3.43 2.72
CA PRO A 127 -4.79 -2.57 2.71
C PRO A 127 -4.86 -1.75 4.00
N TYR A 128 -5.39 -0.54 3.92
CA TYR A 128 -5.63 0.32 5.07
C TYR A 128 -6.68 1.38 4.75
N THR A 129 -7.33 1.94 5.76
CA THR A 129 -8.37 2.94 5.62
C THR A 129 -7.81 4.37 5.57
N VAL A 130 -8.64 5.33 5.19
CA VAL A 130 -8.27 6.76 5.24
C VAL A 130 -8.00 7.19 6.68
N GLU A 131 -8.79 6.68 7.64
CA GLU A 131 -8.64 6.93 9.06
C GLU A 131 -7.32 6.41 9.59
N PHE A 132 -6.91 5.21 9.14
CA PHE A 132 -5.62 4.63 9.50
C PHE A 132 -4.47 5.51 8.98
N ARG A 133 -4.52 5.97 7.72
CA ARG A 133 -3.55 6.92 7.16
C ARG A 133 -3.49 8.21 7.98
N ARG A 134 -4.64 8.79 8.33
CA ARG A 134 -4.70 10.01 9.12
C ARG A 134 -4.01 9.84 10.48
N ARG A 135 -4.21 8.70 11.15
CA ARG A 135 -3.49 8.39 12.40
C ARG A 135 -1.97 8.38 12.22
N ILE A 136 -1.46 7.81 11.09
CA ILE A 136 -0.03 7.83 10.78
C ILE A 136 0.46 9.27 10.55
N GLU A 137 -0.26 10.06 9.76
CA GLU A 137 0.09 11.44 9.45
C GLU A 137 0.12 12.32 10.72
N GLU A 138 -0.88 12.19 11.57
CA GLU A 138 -0.96 12.91 12.85
C GLU A 138 0.13 12.47 13.85
N LEU A 139 0.46 11.17 13.87
CA LEU A 139 1.46 10.61 14.78
C LEU A 139 2.86 11.18 14.54
N PHE A 140 3.23 11.41 13.28
CA PHE A 140 4.57 11.85 12.88
C PHE A 140 4.63 13.28 12.34
N ASP A 141 3.50 13.97 12.25
CA ASP A 141 3.39 15.27 11.56
C ASP A 141 3.96 15.23 10.13
N MET A 142 3.63 14.19 9.37
CA MET A 142 4.11 13.96 8.01
C MET A 142 2.97 13.69 7.03
N ARG A 143 3.30 13.58 5.73
CA ARG A 143 2.34 13.15 4.70
C ARG A 143 2.61 11.71 4.30
N ALA A 144 1.55 10.89 4.26
CA ALA A 144 1.62 9.49 3.85
C ALA A 144 0.90 9.27 2.51
N TYR A 145 1.62 8.76 1.51
CA TYR A 145 1.11 8.56 0.15
C TYR A 145 1.01 7.09 -0.19
N ASN A 146 -0.13 6.70 -0.76
CA ASN A 146 -0.43 5.33 -1.14
C ASN A 146 0.32 4.93 -2.40
N SER A 147 0.94 3.75 -2.36
CA SER A 147 1.56 3.09 -3.50
C SER A 147 0.90 1.74 -3.73
N TYR A 148 0.27 1.59 -4.88
CA TYR A 148 -0.27 0.32 -5.35
C TYR A 148 0.68 -0.36 -6.30
N GLY A 149 0.76 -1.66 -6.20
CA GLY A 149 1.50 -2.52 -7.11
C GLY A 149 1.42 -3.98 -6.74
N LEU A 150 1.84 -4.82 -7.65
CA LEU A 150 1.91 -6.26 -7.48
C LEU A 150 3.15 -6.79 -8.20
N SER A 151 3.67 -7.91 -7.74
CA SER A 151 4.92 -8.51 -8.27
C SER A 151 4.84 -8.76 -9.78
N GLU A 152 3.69 -9.15 -10.27
CA GLU A 152 3.41 -9.44 -11.67
C GLU A 152 3.51 -8.20 -12.57
N MET A 153 3.32 -6.99 -12.03
CA MET A 153 3.33 -5.72 -12.76
C MET A 153 4.52 -4.81 -12.43
N ASN A 154 5.68 -5.33 -12.10
CA ASN A 154 6.86 -4.61 -11.62
C ASN A 154 6.73 -4.07 -10.17
N GLY A 155 5.85 -4.65 -9.33
CA GLY A 155 5.78 -4.32 -7.91
C GLY A 155 5.24 -2.93 -7.59
N PRO A 156 5.78 -2.21 -6.59
CA PRO A 156 5.28 -0.89 -6.22
C PRO A 156 5.42 0.10 -7.36
N GLY A 157 4.50 1.08 -7.40
CA GLY A 157 4.54 2.16 -8.39
C GLY A 157 3.77 1.90 -9.68
N VAL A 158 2.91 0.89 -9.72
CA VAL A 158 1.95 0.69 -10.83
C VAL A 158 0.94 1.82 -10.85
N ALA A 159 0.36 2.13 -9.67
CA ALA A 159 -0.44 3.31 -9.45
C ALA A 159 -0.02 3.99 -8.15
N PHE A 160 -0.09 5.31 -8.11
CA PHE A 160 0.45 6.08 -7.01
C PHE A 160 -0.34 7.35 -6.74
N GLU A 161 -0.53 7.72 -5.48
CA GLU A 161 -1.15 8.99 -5.11
C GLU A 161 -0.29 10.19 -5.49
N CYS A 162 -0.92 11.27 -5.88
CA CYS A 162 -0.29 12.58 -5.95
C CYS A 162 -0.46 13.35 -4.63
N GLN A 163 0.05 14.58 -4.56
CA GLN A 163 -0.04 15.43 -3.36
C GLN A 163 -1.48 15.71 -2.90
N ASN A 164 -2.48 15.56 -3.79
CA ASN A 164 -3.88 15.78 -3.45
C ASN A 164 -4.53 14.60 -2.72
N GLN A 165 -3.88 13.44 -2.68
CA GLN A 165 -4.36 12.21 -2.02
C GLN A 165 -5.80 11.82 -2.44
N ASN A 166 -6.13 12.06 -3.70
CA ASN A 166 -7.45 11.78 -4.28
C ASN A 166 -7.35 10.74 -5.40
N GLY A 167 -7.19 9.49 -5.00
CA GLY A 167 -6.96 8.36 -5.89
C GLY A 167 -5.52 8.23 -6.38
N LEU A 168 -5.25 7.09 -7.01
CA LEU A 168 -3.92 6.71 -7.49
C LEU A 168 -3.87 6.85 -9.01
N HIS A 169 -2.95 7.67 -9.50
CA HIS A 169 -2.67 7.78 -10.94
C HIS A 169 -2.00 6.52 -11.44
N VAL A 170 -2.57 5.89 -12.48
CA VAL A 170 -1.96 4.76 -13.19
C VAL A 170 -1.05 5.31 -14.29
N TRP A 171 0.15 4.79 -14.40
CA TRP A 171 1.07 5.19 -15.49
C TRP A 171 0.63 4.54 -16.82
N GLU A 172 -0.28 5.18 -17.55
CA GLU A 172 -0.89 4.64 -18.79
C GLU A 172 0.09 4.50 -19.96
N ASP A 173 1.27 5.12 -19.86
CA ASP A 173 2.39 4.88 -20.78
C ASP A 173 3.11 3.54 -20.52
N ALA A 174 2.91 2.93 -19.36
CA ALA A 174 3.50 1.65 -18.97
C ALA A 174 2.46 0.54 -18.73
N TYR A 175 1.22 0.92 -18.41
CA TYR A 175 0.14 -0.02 -18.06
C TYR A 175 -1.18 0.39 -18.69
N LEU A 176 -1.93 -0.58 -19.16
CA LEU A 176 -3.32 -0.40 -19.56
C LEU A 176 -4.23 -0.97 -18.46
N PRO A 177 -4.91 -0.11 -17.66
CA PRO A 177 -5.87 -0.55 -16.66
C PRO A 177 -7.27 -0.71 -17.27
N GLU A 178 -7.98 -1.75 -16.85
CA GLU A 178 -9.39 -1.99 -17.14
C GLU A 178 -10.10 -2.28 -15.81
N ILE A 179 -11.34 -1.85 -15.65
CA ILE A 179 -12.20 -2.25 -14.53
C ILE A 179 -13.32 -3.09 -15.10
N VAL A 180 -13.45 -4.32 -14.64
CA VAL A 180 -14.40 -5.29 -15.18
C VAL A 180 -15.30 -5.88 -14.09
N ASP A 181 -16.49 -6.32 -14.47
CA ASP A 181 -17.32 -7.15 -13.61
C ASP A 181 -16.59 -8.47 -13.33
N PRO A 182 -16.37 -8.84 -12.05
CA PRO A 182 -15.58 -10.04 -11.72
C PRO A 182 -16.20 -11.36 -12.17
N LYS A 183 -17.52 -11.39 -12.46
CA LYS A 183 -18.23 -12.59 -12.91
C LYS A 183 -18.23 -12.73 -14.43
N THR A 184 -18.53 -11.64 -15.13
CA THR A 184 -18.68 -11.67 -16.59
C THR A 184 -17.37 -11.35 -17.32
N GLY A 185 -16.45 -10.58 -16.70
CA GLY A 185 -15.24 -10.08 -17.33
C GLY A 185 -15.47 -8.91 -18.28
N GLU A 186 -16.71 -8.40 -18.37
CA GLU A 186 -17.05 -7.25 -19.18
C GLU A 186 -16.69 -5.93 -18.49
N PRO A 187 -16.26 -4.90 -19.22
CA PRO A 187 -15.97 -3.60 -18.66
C PRO A 187 -17.18 -2.98 -17.95
N VAL A 188 -16.96 -2.33 -16.81
CA VAL A 188 -17.97 -1.55 -16.09
C VAL A 188 -17.81 -0.05 -16.38
N PRO A 189 -18.89 0.75 -16.27
CA PRO A 189 -18.81 2.20 -16.40
C PRO A 189 -17.86 2.85 -15.40
N ASP A 190 -17.27 4.00 -15.75
CA ASP A 190 -16.44 4.78 -14.84
C ASP A 190 -17.23 5.18 -13.59
N GLY A 191 -16.62 5.01 -12.44
CA GLY A 191 -17.25 5.23 -11.13
C GLY A 191 -17.88 3.99 -10.50
N GLU A 192 -18.14 2.94 -11.27
CA GLU A 192 -18.62 1.66 -10.74
C GLU A 192 -17.45 0.78 -10.26
N ILE A 193 -17.71 0.04 -9.18
CA ILE A 193 -16.72 -0.88 -8.60
C ILE A 193 -16.67 -2.15 -9.44
N GLY A 194 -15.45 -2.57 -9.77
CA GLY A 194 -15.16 -3.82 -10.45
C GLY A 194 -13.76 -4.34 -10.12
N GLU A 195 -13.40 -5.45 -10.73
CA GLU A 195 -12.06 -6.03 -10.62
C GLU A 195 -11.08 -5.28 -11.51
N LEU A 196 -9.95 -4.90 -10.96
CA LEU A 196 -8.85 -4.32 -11.73
C LEU A 196 -8.18 -5.38 -12.59
N VAL A 197 -8.12 -5.13 -13.88
CA VAL A 197 -7.38 -5.93 -14.86
C VAL A 197 -6.28 -5.09 -15.44
N MET A 198 -5.08 -5.65 -15.54
CA MET A 198 -3.89 -4.90 -15.94
C MET A 198 -3.18 -5.56 -17.11
N THR A 199 -2.81 -4.77 -18.10
CA THR A 199 -1.88 -5.15 -19.16
C THR A 199 -0.60 -4.34 -19.02
N CYS A 200 0.56 -5.01 -19.01
CA CYS A 200 1.85 -4.35 -18.94
C CYS A 200 2.40 -4.07 -20.35
N LEU A 201 2.65 -2.80 -20.65
CA LEU A 201 3.12 -2.36 -21.98
C LEU A 201 4.64 -2.28 -22.07
N CYS A 202 5.34 -2.19 -20.95
CA CYS A 202 6.79 -1.91 -20.90
C CYS A 202 7.67 -3.13 -20.58
N ARG A 203 7.10 -4.30 -20.23
CA ARG A 203 7.87 -5.47 -19.83
C ARG A 203 8.28 -6.36 -20.99
N GLN A 204 9.54 -6.82 -20.95
CA GLN A 204 10.15 -7.73 -21.91
C GLN A 204 10.30 -9.15 -21.36
N GLY A 205 10.69 -9.27 -20.10
CA GLY A 205 11.00 -10.56 -19.48
C GLY A 205 9.80 -11.46 -19.23
N MET A 206 8.65 -10.87 -18.93
CA MET A 206 7.38 -11.55 -18.75
C MET A 206 6.24 -10.60 -19.18
N PRO A 207 5.96 -10.48 -20.48
CA PRO A 207 4.84 -9.66 -20.95
C PRO A 207 3.53 -10.26 -20.44
N ILE A 208 2.73 -9.43 -19.77
CA ILE A 208 1.47 -9.84 -19.15
C ILE A 208 0.34 -9.06 -19.80
N LEU A 209 -0.65 -9.79 -20.29
CA LEU A 209 -1.84 -9.25 -20.96
C LEU A 209 -3.08 -9.59 -20.14
N ARG A 210 -3.89 -8.57 -19.86
CA ARG A 210 -5.18 -8.67 -19.17
C ARG A 210 -5.13 -9.56 -17.91
N TYR A 211 -4.16 -9.26 -17.04
CA TYR A 211 -4.00 -9.96 -15.77
C TYR A 211 -5.10 -9.55 -14.80
N ARG A 212 -5.87 -10.52 -14.35
CA ARG A 212 -6.91 -10.32 -13.34
C ARG A 212 -6.27 -10.27 -11.96
N THR A 213 -6.22 -9.07 -11.37
CA THR A 213 -5.53 -8.86 -10.09
C THR A 213 -6.31 -9.38 -8.90
N ARG A 214 -7.61 -9.57 -9.05
CA ARG A 214 -8.60 -9.81 -8.00
C ARG A 214 -8.85 -8.62 -7.09
N ASP A 215 -8.13 -7.53 -7.24
CA ASP A 215 -8.33 -6.32 -6.48
C ASP A 215 -9.55 -5.56 -6.98
N LEU A 216 -10.41 -5.13 -6.05
CA LEU A 216 -11.61 -4.35 -6.34
C LEU A 216 -11.32 -2.87 -6.21
N THR A 217 -11.64 -2.12 -7.23
CA THR A 217 -11.51 -0.66 -7.27
C THR A 217 -12.49 -0.09 -8.30
N ARG A 218 -12.37 1.19 -8.59
CA ARG A 218 -13.11 1.88 -9.67
C ARG A 218 -12.26 2.98 -10.27
N PHE A 219 -12.55 3.37 -11.48
CA PHE A 219 -12.00 4.61 -12.01
C PHE A 219 -12.66 5.82 -11.37
N LEU A 220 -11.86 6.79 -10.95
CA LEU A 220 -12.37 8.06 -10.46
C LEU A 220 -12.65 8.98 -11.64
N PRO A 221 -13.87 9.52 -11.75
CA PRO A 221 -14.22 10.43 -12.83
C PRO A 221 -13.55 11.78 -12.70
N GLY A 222 -13.45 12.50 -13.81
CA GLY A 222 -12.95 13.86 -13.87
C GLY A 222 -11.43 13.98 -13.75
N GLU A 223 -10.94 15.19 -13.92
CA GLU A 223 -9.52 15.52 -13.87
C GLU A 223 -9.03 15.70 -12.43
N CYS A 224 -7.75 15.47 -12.22
CA CYS A 224 -7.10 15.76 -10.95
C CYS A 224 -6.55 17.18 -10.94
N SER A 225 -6.81 17.94 -9.88
CA SER A 225 -6.27 19.30 -9.70
C SER A 225 -4.73 19.35 -9.62
N CYS A 226 -4.05 18.20 -9.58
CA CYS A 226 -2.59 18.12 -9.71
C CYS A 226 -2.07 18.39 -11.15
N GLY A 227 -2.98 18.51 -12.14
CA GLY A 227 -2.66 18.76 -13.55
C GLY A 227 -2.20 17.53 -14.35
N ARG A 228 -2.25 16.31 -13.78
CA ARG A 228 -1.94 15.07 -14.51
C ARG A 228 -3.20 14.50 -15.14
N HIS A 229 -3.06 14.04 -16.38
CA HIS A 229 -4.18 13.51 -17.17
C HIS A 229 -4.30 11.97 -17.10
N HIS A 230 -3.33 11.26 -16.51
CA HIS A 230 -3.42 9.81 -16.29
C HIS A 230 -4.68 9.46 -15.49
N ARG A 231 -5.37 8.42 -15.91
CA ARG A 231 -6.54 7.90 -15.19
C ARG A 231 -6.18 7.59 -13.75
N ARG A 232 -7.16 7.78 -12.88
CA ARG A 232 -7.02 7.46 -11.46
C ARG A 232 -7.94 6.32 -11.10
N ILE A 233 -7.40 5.38 -10.36
CA ILE A 233 -8.19 4.39 -9.63
C ILE A 233 -8.41 4.88 -8.20
N ASP A 234 -9.54 4.48 -7.61
CA ASP A 234 -9.74 4.60 -6.17
C ASP A 234 -8.72 3.70 -5.44
N ARG A 235 -8.56 3.86 -4.14
CA ARG A 235 -7.82 2.86 -3.35
C ARG A 235 -8.44 1.48 -3.55
N ILE A 236 -7.67 0.45 -3.27
CA ILE A 236 -8.20 -0.90 -3.28
C ILE A 236 -9.23 -1.05 -2.16
N LEU A 237 -10.43 -1.47 -2.53
CA LEU A 237 -11.59 -1.60 -1.65
C LEU A 237 -11.72 -3.00 -1.03
N GLY A 238 -10.92 -3.94 -1.51
CA GLY A 238 -10.90 -5.33 -1.11
C GLY A 238 -10.48 -6.23 -2.26
N ARG A 239 -10.58 -7.52 -2.08
CA ARG A 239 -10.32 -8.51 -3.13
C ARG A 239 -11.59 -9.29 -3.44
N ALA A 240 -11.77 -9.64 -4.70
CA ALA A 240 -12.92 -10.43 -5.14
C ALA A 240 -12.93 -11.88 -4.56
N ASP A 241 -11.74 -12.37 -4.18
CA ASP A 241 -11.54 -13.69 -3.58
C ASP A 241 -11.52 -13.69 -2.04
N ASP A 242 -11.53 -12.53 -1.38
CA ASP A 242 -11.59 -12.40 0.09
C ASP A 242 -13.00 -12.08 0.60
N MET A 243 -14.01 -12.16 -0.26
CA MET A 243 -15.40 -11.88 0.09
C MET A 243 -16.00 -12.99 0.92
N PHE A 244 -16.63 -12.62 2.04
CA PHE A 244 -17.47 -13.52 2.82
C PHE A 244 -18.94 -13.37 2.42
N ILE A 245 -19.67 -14.47 2.45
CA ILE A 245 -21.13 -14.43 2.31
C ILE A 245 -21.74 -14.75 3.67
N ILE A 246 -22.26 -13.74 4.36
CA ILE A 246 -22.89 -13.90 5.67
C ILE A 246 -24.39 -13.65 5.56
N LYS A 247 -25.19 -14.68 5.81
CA LYS A 247 -26.67 -14.61 5.68
C LYS A 247 -27.14 -14.01 4.36
N GLY A 248 -26.45 -14.35 3.25
CA GLY A 248 -26.77 -13.86 1.91
C GLY A 248 -26.24 -12.44 1.56
N VAL A 249 -25.48 -11.82 2.47
CA VAL A 249 -24.86 -10.52 2.25
C VAL A 249 -23.37 -10.69 1.95
N ASN A 250 -22.90 -10.05 0.90
CA ASN A 250 -21.47 -9.99 0.57
C ASN A 250 -20.76 -9.01 1.50
N VAL A 251 -19.77 -9.47 2.24
CA VAL A 251 -18.99 -8.67 3.19
C VAL A 251 -17.52 -8.78 2.86
N TYR A 252 -16.83 -7.66 2.82
CA TYR A 252 -15.38 -7.58 2.61
C TYR A 252 -14.68 -7.16 3.90
N PRO A 253 -13.50 -7.73 4.24
CA PRO A 253 -12.74 -7.36 5.45
C PRO A 253 -12.52 -5.86 5.61
N MET A 254 -12.21 -5.17 4.50
CA MET A 254 -12.02 -3.71 4.51
C MET A 254 -13.25 -2.91 4.94
N GLN A 255 -14.47 -3.40 4.69
CA GLN A 255 -15.70 -2.74 5.15
C GLN A 255 -15.81 -2.82 6.68
N ILE A 256 -15.40 -3.97 7.24
CA ILE A 256 -15.36 -4.16 8.70
C ILE A 256 -14.31 -3.23 9.31
N GLU A 257 -13.10 -3.20 8.74
CA GLU A 257 -12.03 -2.31 9.20
C GLU A 257 -12.47 -0.84 9.18
N GLN A 258 -13.14 -0.39 8.12
CA GLN A 258 -13.65 0.97 8.04
C GLN A 258 -14.55 1.33 9.22
N VAL A 259 -15.37 0.40 9.67
CA VAL A 259 -16.27 0.62 10.80
C VAL A 259 -15.52 0.60 12.13
N ILE A 260 -14.71 -0.44 12.38
CA ILE A 260 -14.03 -0.57 13.68
C ILE A 260 -13.00 0.54 13.91
N MET A 261 -12.34 1.03 12.87
CA MET A 261 -11.36 2.11 12.99
C MET A 261 -11.98 3.50 13.24
N THR A 262 -13.31 3.64 13.19
CA THR A 262 -13.98 4.87 13.63
C THR A 262 -14.04 5.00 15.15
N PHE A 263 -13.86 3.91 15.89
CA PHE A 263 -13.87 3.92 17.35
C PHE A 263 -12.48 4.27 17.90
N PRO A 264 -12.36 5.34 18.68
CA PRO A 264 -11.06 5.78 19.20
C PRO A 264 -10.43 4.77 20.16
N GLU A 265 -11.25 3.93 20.80
CA GLU A 265 -10.85 2.90 21.76
C GLU A 265 -10.14 1.71 21.08
N VAL A 266 -10.40 1.49 19.79
CA VAL A 266 -9.86 0.35 19.05
C VAL A 266 -8.38 0.56 18.73
N GLY A 267 -7.57 -0.44 19.05
CA GLY A 267 -6.13 -0.52 18.78
C GLY A 267 -5.82 -0.77 17.31
N GLN A 268 -4.74 -1.47 17.06
CA GLN A 268 -4.24 -1.73 15.70
C GLN A 268 -4.62 -3.10 15.18
N ASN A 269 -4.89 -4.03 16.11
CA ASN A 269 -5.11 -5.43 15.79
C ASN A 269 -6.60 -5.78 15.89
N TYR A 270 -7.08 -6.51 14.90
CA TYR A 270 -8.40 -7.11 14.92
C TYR A 270 -8.38 -8.48 14.25
N CYS A 271 -9.37 -9.31 14.56
CA CYS A 271 -9.54 -10.62 13.96
C CYS A 271 -11.00 -10.84 13.58
N ILE A 272 -11.25 -11.31 12.37
CA ILE A 272 -12.57 -11.69 11.90
C ILE A 272 -12.68 -13.22 12.00
N LEU A 273 -13.59 -13.69 12.82
CA LEU A 273 -13.90 -15.11 12.99
C LEU A 273 -15.20 -15.44 12.27
N LEU A 274 -15.14 -16.42 11.38
CA LEU A 274 -16.32 -16.99 10.73
C LEU A 274 -16.63 -18.32 11.41
N GLU A 275 -17.79 -18.41 12.02
CA GLU A 275 -18.25 -19.60 12.74
C GLU A 275 -19.59 -20.05 12.13
N ASN A 276 -19.85 -21.35 12.18
CA ASN A 276 -21.18 -21.89 11.87
C ASN A 276 -21.79 -22.38 13.17
N ASP A 277 -22.90 -21.78 13.61
CA ASP A 277 -23.57 -22.11 14.86
C ASP A 277 -24.60 -23.27 14.73
N GLY A 278 -24.60 -23.93 13.57
CA GLY A 278 -25.55 -25.01 13.24
C GLY A 278 -26.88 -24.50 12.67
N ILE A 279 -27.14 -23.20 12.69
CA ILE A 279 -28.29 -22.52 12.10
C ILE A 279 -27.86 -21.68 10.88
N GLY A 280 -26.63 -21.22 10.90
CA GLY A 280 -26.06 -20.41 9.80
C GLY A 280 -24.68 -19.86 10.13
N ASP A 281 -24.13 -19.11 9.18
CA ASP A 281 -22.84 -18.49 9.36
C ASP A 281 -22.96 -17.25 10.26
N VAL A 282 -22.09 -17.17 11.26
CA VAL A 282 -21.97 -16.08 12.21
C VAL A 282 -20.59 -15.46 12.07
N MET A 283 -20.54 -14.16 11.98
CA MET A 283 -19.30 -13.39 11.96
C MET A 283 -19.10 -12.75 13.33
N ARG A 284 -17.94 -12.94 13.90
CA ARG A 284 -17.49 -12.28 15.13
C ARG A 284 -16.24 -11.47 14.83
N VAL A 285 -16.23 -10.24 15.28
CA VAL A 285 -15.06 -9.38 15.16
C VAL A 285 -14.47 -9.15 16.53
N GLN A 286 -13.25 -9.58 16.73
CA GLN A 286 -12.47 -9.31 17.94
C GLN A 286 -11.56 -8.13 17.66
N VAL A 287 -11.49 -7.17 18.56
CA VAL A 287 -10.67 -5.97 18.45
C VAL A 287 -9.77 -5.83 19.65
N GLU A 288 -8.58 -5.35 19.44
CA GLU A 288 -7.69 -4.89 20.49
C GLU A 288 -8.22 -3.57 21.05
N ILE A 289 -8.23 -3.43 22.37
CA ILE A 289 -8.53 -2.16 23.04
C ILE A 289 -7.21 -1.50 23.42
N ARG A 290 -7.06 -0.20 23.19
CA ARG A 290 -5.88 0.55 23.59
C ARG A 290 -5.76 0.62 25.10
N ASP A 291 -4.54 0.54 25.61
CA ASP A 291 -4.24 0.53 27.06
C ASP A 291 -4.86 1.72 27.79
N GLU A 292 -4.93 2.90 27.17
CA GLU A 292 -5.51 4.11 27.75
C GLU A 292 -7.02 4.05 28.04
N TYR A 293 -7.71 3.07 27.41
CA TYR A 293 -9.15 2.80 27.61
C TYR A 293 -9.41 1.51 28.39
N PHE A 294 -8.33 0.83 28.82
CA PHE A 294 -8.46 -0.38 29.64
C PHE A 294 -8.69 0.02 31.09
N VAL A 295 -9.89 -0.17 31.59
CA VAL A 295 -10.22 0.04 32.99
C VAL A 295 -10.15 -1.33 33.66
N GLU A 296 -9.21 -1.52 34.60
CA GLU A 296 -9.24 -2.67 35.51
C GLU A 296 -10.41 -2.49 36.47
N ASP A 297 -11.38 -3.43 36.45
CA ASP A 297 -12.47 -3.53 37.41
C ASP A 297 -11.96 -3.97 38.81
#